data_1de9e637b6abd2b13b447c3cb67f4490
#
_entry.id   1de9e637b6abd2b13b447c3cb67f4490
#
_cell.length_a   1.000
_cell.length_b   1.000
_cell.length_c   1.000
_cell.angle_alpha   90.00
_cell.angle_beta   90.00
_cell.angle_gamma   90.00
#
_symmetry.space_group_name_H-M   'P 1'
#
loop_
_entity.id
_entity.type
_entity.pdbx_description
1 polymer ?
#
loop_
_entity_poly.entity_id
_entity_poly.type
_entity_poly.pdbx_seq_one_letter_code
_entity_poly.pdbx_strand_id
1 'polypeptide(L)'
;MLKTNNLKNFIECLHTQVKNHSIYVWGAQGQTAPTITEAWIRGRETSEANANRAIAFWKKQCDAGYGDVLRAFDCSGLGMFWLQNISGMLKYDLSAHGLYNKCVKITKDKLRVGDFVFKVNSAGRATHVGYIVDTDLNVIEARGRDAGVVKLPLSGNTWNAFGRPPFWTEAEVAECEGKFIFTRVLKWGCVGDDVCELKKRLEKNGFGGLNVKNRNFFGSTRSKVKVYQRAKGLAVDGKAGPKTIAELGGFYQ
;
A
#
# COMPACT_ATOMS: atom_id res chain seq x y z
N MET A 1 -20.56 -7.82 5.18
CA MET A 1 -19.44 -7.04 5.71
C MET A 1 -18.58 -6.61 4.53
N LEU A 2 -18.30 -5.31 4.37
CA LEU A 2 -17.27 -4.85 3.44
C LEU A 2 -15.94 -5.44 3.91
N LYS A 3 -15.21 -6.11 3.01
CA LYS A 3 -13.87 -6.60 3.33
C LYS A 3 -13.00 -5.39 3.65
N THR A 4 -12.32 -5.43 4.78
CA THR A 4 -11.39 -4.37 5.19
C THR A 4 -10.24 -4.33 4.18
N ASN A 5 -9.94 -3.17 3.61
CA ASN A 5 -8.78 -2.99 2.74
C ASN A 5 -7.52 -2.92 3.60
N ASN A 6 -6.74 -3.99 3.61
CA ASN A 6 -5.54 -4.10 4.44
C ASN A 6 -4.44 -3.15 3.97
N LEU A 7 -4.29 -2.93 2.66
CA LEU A 7 -3.32 -1.98 2.13
C LEU A 7 -3.64 -0.55 2.57
N LYS A 8 -4.92 -0.15 2.51
CA LYS A 8 -5.35 1.18 2.98
C LYS A 8 -5.00 1.38 4.45
N ASN A 9 -5.32 0.39 5.30
CA ASN A 9 -5.00 0.45 6.73
C ASN A 9 -3.49 0.48 7.00
N PHE A 10 -2.70 -0.27 6.22
CA PHE A 10 -1.24 -0.21 6.28
C PHE A 10 -0.72 1.19 5.96
N ILE A 11 -1.18 1.78 4.86
CA ILE A 11 -0.81 3.14 4.44
C ILE A 11 -1.22 4.18 5.49
N GLU A 12 -2.42 4.08 6.06
CA GLU A 12 -2.90 4.96 7.13
C GLU A 12 -2.03 4.83 8.40
N CYS A 13 -1.62 3.60 8.74
CA CYS A 13 -0.69 3.37 9.83
C CYS A 13 0.65 4.07 9.59
N LEU A 14 1.23 3.97 8.39
CA LEU A 14 2.48 4.65 8.03
C LEU A 14 2.33 6.17 8.09
N HIS A 15 1.25 6.75 7.56
CA HIS A 15 0.97 8.19 7.64
C HIS A 15 0.84 8.67 9.09
N THR A 16 0.24 7.86 9.96
CA THR A 16 0.14 8.16 11.38
C THR A 16 1.53 8.33 12.00
N GLN A 17 2.51 7.49 11.62
CA GLN A 17 3.86 7.59 12.16
C GLN A 17 4.61 8.84 11.66
N VAL A 18 4.35 9.27 10.42
CA VAL A 18 4.85 10.57 9.92
C VAL A 18 4.24 11.72 10.71
N LYS A 19 2.91 11.73 10.90
CA LYS A 19 2.19 12.77 11.65
C LYS A 19 2.62 12.85 13.10
N ASN A 20 2.92 11.71 13.71
CA ASN A 20 3.35 11.61 15.11
C ASN A 20 4.84 11.90 15.28
N HIS A 21 5.56 12.26 14.23
CA HIS A 21 7.00 12.52 14.25
C HIS A 21 7.80 11.38 14.91
N SER A 22 7.40 10.13 14.58
CA SER A 22 8.04 8.92 15.11
C SER A 22 9.53 8.88 14.74
N ILE A 23 10.32 8.34 15.67
CA ILE A 23 11.79 8.42 15.64
C ILE A 23 12.41 7.14 15.05
N TYR A 24 13.68 7.23 14.63
CA TYR A 24 14.46 6.06 14.26
C TYR A 24 15.31 5.58 15.45
N VAL A 25 15.17 4.30 15.79
CA VAL A 25 16.06 3.58 16.71
C VAL A 25 16.32 2.17 16.16
N TRP A 26 17.54 1.73 16.15
CA TRP A 26 17.93 0.40 15.63
C TRP A 26 17.16 -0.73 16.31
N GLY A 27 16.58 -1.65 15.53
CA GLY A 27 15.81 -2.79 16.02
C GLY A 27 14.51 -2.43 16.74
N ALA A 28 14.03 -1.20 16.61
CA ALA A 28 12.75 -0.79 17.19
C ALA A 28 11.60 -1.12 16.25
N GLN A 29 10.46 -1.50 16.83
CA GLN A 29 9.24 -1.96 16.12
C GLN A 29 7.97 -1.44 16.80
N GLY A 30 7.91 -0.12 17.09
CA GLY A 30 6.71 0.54 17.56
C GLY A 30 6.65 0.83 19.07
N GLN A 31 7.78 0.79 19.76
CA GLN A 31 7.84 1.16 21.19
C GLN A 31 7.41 2.62 21.38
N THR A 32 6.80 2.89 22.52
CA THR A 32 6.27 4.22 22.93
C THR A 32 6.84 4.61 24.31
N ALA A 33 6.53 5.81 24.79
CA ALA A 33 6.66 6.13 26.19
C ALA A 33 5.82 5.14 27.05
N PRO A 34 6.26 4.72 28.25
CA PRO A 34 7.52 5.10 28.91
C PRO A 34 8.74 4.26 28.50
N THR A 35 8.62 3.34 27.55
CA THR A 35 9.72 2.44 27.15
C THR A 35 10.89 3.24 26.55
N ILE A 36 10.60 4.28 25.74
CA ILE A 36 11.63 5.08 25.10
C ILE A 36 12.29 5.99 26.14
N THR A 37 13.51 5.66 26.51
CA THR A 37 14.40 6.43 27.39
C THR A 37 15.80 6.53 26.77
N GLU A 38 16.65 7.43 27.26
CA GLU A 38 18.04 7.48 26.81
C GLU A 38 18.76 6.15 26.99
N ALA A 39 18.60 5.51 28.14
CA ALA A 39 19.19 4.22 28.44
C ALA A 39 18.71 3.14 27.46
N TRP A 40 17.42 3.12 27.14
CA TRP A 40 16.86 2.17 26.19
C TRP A 40 17.41 2.41 24.78
N ILE A 41 17.52 3.68 24.33
CA ILE A 41 18.09 4.02 23.01
C ILE A 41 19.55 3.59 22.94
N ARG A 42 20.36 3.91 23.97
CA ARG A 42 21.78 3.51 24.04
C ARG A 42 21.96 2.00 24.01
N GLY A 43 21.10 1.25 24.68
CA GLY A 43 21.14 -0.21 24.68
C GLY A 43 20.79 -0.86 23.34
N ARG A 44 20.17 -0.10 22.43
CA ARG A 44 19.79 -0.60 21.10
C ARG A 44 20.74 -0.17 19.98
N GLU A 45 21.34 1.00 20.11
CA GLU A 45 22.17 1.55 19.05
C GLU A 45 23.53 0.89 18.95
N THR A 46 24.06 0.83 17.73
CA THR A 46 25.30 0.12 17.39
C THR A 46 26.58 0.89 17.71
N SER A 47 26.44 2.18 18.08
CA SER A 47 27.55 3.03 18.51
C SER A 47 27.05 4.20 19.34
N GLU A 48 27.92 4.76 20.18
CA GLU A 48 27.62 5.95 20.99
C GLU A 48 27.25 7.17 20.12
N ALA A 49 27.91 7.35 18.99
CA ALA A 49 27.60 8.41 18.06
C ALA A 49 26.18 8.27 17.49
N ASN A 50 25.75 7.06 17.14
CA ASN A 50 24.40 6.78 16.68
C ASN A 50 23.35 6.99 17.79
N ALA A 51 23.67 6.55 19.02
CA ALA A 51 22.81 6.75 20.19
C ALA A 51 22.59 8.25 20.44
N ASN A 52 23.65 9.04 20.43
CA ASN A 52 23.56 10.49 20.66
C ASN A 52 22.71 11.20 19.62
N ARG A 53 22.79 10.81 18.34
CA ARG A 53 21.93 11.34 17.25
C ARG A 53 20.47 10.99 17.48
N ALA A 54 20.17 9.72 17.78
CA ALA A 54 18.81 9.25 18.05
C ALA A 54 18.20 9.93 19.29
N ILE A 55 18.98 10.09 20.38
CA ILE A 55 18.56 10.79 21.59
C ILE A 55 18.30 12.26 21.33
N ALA A 56 19.19 12.93 20.61
CA ALA A 56 19.03 14.35 20.27
C ALA A 56 17.74 14.57 19.46
N PHE A 57 17.48 13.71 18.46
CA PHE A 57 16.25 13.79 17.67
C PHE A 57 15.01 13.48 18.52
N TRP A 58 15.05 12.44 19.37
CA TRP A 58 13.97 12.09 20.28
C TRP A 58 13.62 13.26 21.21
N LYS A 59 14.61 13.85 21.90
CA LYS A 59 14.41 15.00 22.77
C LYS A 59 13.75 16.16 22.02
N LYS A 60 14.28 16.50 20.84
CA LYS A 60 13.70 17.53 19.97
C LYS A 60 12.22 17.27 19.68
N GLN A 61 11.81 16.01 19.43
CA GLN A 61 10.39 15.71 19.17
C GLN A 61 9.56 15.79 20.47
N CYS A 62 10.10 15.37 21.62
CA CYS A 62 9.44 15.53 22.92
C CYS A 62 9.23 17.01 23.26
N ASP A 63 10.25 17.86 23.09
CA ASP A 63 10.17 19.30 23.32
C ASP A 63 9.15 19.99 22.39
N ALA A 64 8.95 19.43 21.18
CA ALA A 64 7.93 19.86 20.23
C ALA A 64 6.51 19.35 20.55
N GLY A 65 6.33 18.58 21.64
CA GLY A 65 5.02 18.08 22.12
C GLY A 65 4.60 16.74 21.54
N TYR A 66 5.48 15.99 20.89
CA TYR A 66 5.14 14.67 20.30
C TYR A 66 5.46 13.49 21.24
N GLY A 67 6.03 13.72 22.41
CA GLY A 67 6.51 12.68 23.33
C GLY A 67 5.52 11.56 23.62
N ASP A 68 4.25 11.90 23.79
CA ASP A 68 3.19 10.94 24.15
C ASP A 68 2.65 10.13 22.93
N VAL A 69 2.86 10.62 21.71
CA VAL A 69 2.27 10.00 20.51
C VAL A 69 3.29 9.36 19.59
N LEU A 70 4.56 9.79 19.66
CA LEU A 70 5.62 9.21 18.82
C LEU A 70 5.94 7.77 19.19
N ARG A 71 6.45 7.04 18.21
CA ARG A 71 6.96 5.68 18.36
C ARG A 71 8.41 5.61 17.84
N ALA A 72 9.11 4.55 18.24
CA ALA A 72 10.43 4.23 17.72
C ALA A 72 10.35 3.09 16.71
N PHE A 73 11.04 3.24 15.58
CA PHE A 73 11.13 2.24 14.51
C PHE A 73 12.53 2.18 13.91
N ASP A 74 12.95 1.00 13.46
CA ASP A 74 13.93 0.91 12.39
C ASP A 74 13.24 0.81 11.01
N CYS A 75 14.01 0.65 9.92
CA CYS A 75 13.44 0.67 8.58
C CYS A 75 12.45 -0.48 8.29
N SER A 76 12.74 -1.69 8.75
CA SER A 76 11.84 -2.84 8.63
C SER A 76 10.76 -2.84 9.70
N GLY A 77 11.12 -2.45 10.92
CA GLY A 77 10.21 -2.38 12.05
C GLY A 77 9.00 -1.47 11.83
N LEU A 78 9.14 -0.43 11.01
CA LEU A 78 8.03 0.43 10.61
C LEU A 78 6.91 -0.35 9.89
N GLY A 79 7.26 -1.15 8.89
CA GLY A 79 6.27 -1.98 8.18
C GLY A 79 5.84 -3.20 9.00
N MET A 80 6.79 -3.82 9.72
CA MET A 80 6.53 -4.98 10.55
C MET A 80 5.58 -4.66 11.72
N PHE A 81 5.57 -3.44 12.22
CA PHE A 81 4.62 -3.00 13.23
C PHE A 81 3.17 -3.24 12.79
N TRP A 82 2.84 -2.93 11.55
CA TRP A 82 1.50 -3.24 11.03
C TRP A 82 1.36 -4.71 10.61
N LEU A 83 2.31 -5.23 9.82
CA LEU A 83 2.23 -6.58 9.25
C LEU A 83 2.20 -7.68 10.31
N GLN A 84 2.88 -7.49 11.42
CA GLN A 84 2.97 -8.47 12.51
C GLN A 84 2.07 -8.08 13.70
N ASN A 85 2.24 -6.89 14.26
CA ASN A 85 1.67 -6.55 15.56
C ASN A 85 0.20 -6.11 15.45
N ILE A 86 -0.21 -5.46 14.36
CA ILE A 86 -1.59 -4.98 14.19
C ILE A 86 -2.42 -5.99 13.40
N SER A 87 -1.98 -6.35 12.18
CA SER A 87 -2.77 -7.19 11.28
C SER A 87 -2.60 -8.69 11.52
N GLY A 88 -1.47 -9.10 12.11
CA GLY A 88 -1.11 -10.50 12.26
C GLY A 88 -0.91 -11.27 10.95
N MET A 89 -0.71 -10.57 9.84
CA MET A 89 -0.41 -11.19 8.54
C MET A 89 0.90 -11.97 8.54
N LEU A 90 1.89 -11.50 9.29
CA LEU A 90 3.13 -12.21 9.53
C LEU A 90 3.20 -12.65 10.99
N LYS A 91 3.65 -13.89 11.21
CA LYS A 91 3.78 -14.49 12.56
C LYS A 91 5.18 -14.35 13.16
N TYR A 92 6.11 -13.83 12.39
CA TYR A 92 7.53 -13.67 12.75
C TYR A 92 8.08 -12.37 12.17
N ASP A 93 9.09 -11.85 12.83
CA ASP A 93 9.76 -10.63 12.41
C ASP A 93 10.62 -10.84 11.15
N LEU A 94 10.71 -9.80 10.34
CA LEU A 94 11.50 -9.78 9.11
C LEU A 94 12.34 -8.50 9.04
N SER A 95 13.65 -8.68 8.83
CA SER A 95 14.53 -7.59 8.44
C SER A 95 14.19 -7.05 7.04
N ALA A 96 14.79 -5.91 6.65
CA ALA A 96 14.66 -5.39 5.29
C ALA A 96 14.99 -6.44 4.22
N HIS A 97 16.01 -7.29 4.45
CA HIS A 97 16.35 -8.39 3.55
C HIS A 97 15.29 -9.50 3.55
N GLY A 98 14.70 -9.82 4.70
CA GLY A 98 13.60 -10.77 4.79
C GLY A 98 12.37 -10.29 4.01
N LEU A 99 11.99 -9.02 4.13
CA LEU A 99 10.93 -8.39 3.34
C LEU A 99 11.27 -8.39 1.84
N TYR A 100 12.53 -8.07 1.48
CA TYR A 100 13.01 -8.13 0.10
C TYR A 100 12.82 -9.51 -0.51
N ASN A 101 13.20 -10.58 0.20
CA ASN A 101 13.07 -11.95 -0.28
C ASN A 101 11.62 -12.43 -0.43
N LYS A 102 10.68 -11.84 0.31
CA LYS A 102 9.25 -12.14 0.16
C LYS A 102 8.62 -11.48 -1.07
N CYS A 103 9.21 -10.39 -1.58
CA CYS A 103 8.67 -9.67 -2.72
C CYS A 103 9.01 -10.32 -4.06
N VAL A 104 8.06 -10.28 -4.99
CA VAL A 104 8.36 -10.45 -6.42
C VAL A 104 9.17 -9.25 -6.87
N LYS A 105 10.34 -9.46 -7.50
CA LYS A 105 11.19 -8.39 -8.01
C LYS A 105 10.55 -7.74 -9.22
N ILE A 106 10.51 -6.42 -9.23
CA ILE A 106 9.93 -5.62 -10.31
C ILE A 106 10.91 -4.52 -10.74
N THR A 107 10.67 -3.92 -11.88
CA THR A 107 11.41 -2.75 -12.37
C THR A 107 10.75 -1.46 -11.87
N LYS A 108 11.50 -0.36 -11.88
CA LYS A 108 11.04 0.94 -11.37
C LYS A 108 9.79 1.46 -12.06
N ASP A 109 9.68 1.23 -13.37
CA ASP A 109 8.52 1.61 -14.20
C ASP A 109 7.22 0.86 -13.88
N LYS A 110 7.32 -0.25 -13.14
CA LYS A 110 6.18 -1.07 -12.70
C LYS A 110 5.73 -0.79 -11.27
N LEU A 111 6.35 0.21 -10.61
CA LEU A 111 5.97 0.60 -9.26
C LEU A 111 4.54 1.09 -9.19
N ARG A 112 3.86 0.71 -8.12
CA ARG A 112 2.50 1.15 -7.80
C ARG A 112 2.31 1.21 -6.28
N VAL A 113 1.19 1.74 -5.86
CA VAL A 113 0.82 1.86 -4.44
C VAL A 113 0.91 0.50 -3.75
N GLY A 114 1.57 0.46 -2.59
CA GLY A 114 1.78 -0.75 -1.80
C GLY A 114 3.04 -1.55 -2.16
N ASP A 115 3.78 -1.17 -3.20
CA ASP A 115 5.08 -1.78 -3.50
C ASP A 115 6.16 -1.29 -2.50
N PHE A 116 7.18 -2.10 -2.31
CA PHE A 116 8.31 -1.80 -1.41
C PHE A 116 9.54 -1.42 -2.23
N VAL A 117 10.30 -0.49 -1.71
CA VAL A 117 11.56 -0.01 -2.29
C VAL A 117 12.72 -0.32 -1.35
N PHE A 118 13.87 -0.68 -1.90
CA PHE A 118 14.97 -1.19 -1.11
C PHE A 118 16.31 -0.54 -1.52
N LYS A 119 17.23 -0.49 -0.56
CA LYS A 119 18.66 -0.34 -0.83
C LYS A 119 19.31 -1.70 -0.69
N VAL A 120 19.91 -2.18 -1.76
CA VAL A 120 20.62 -3.46 -1.82
C VAL A 120 22.10 -3.19 -2.02
N ASN A 121 22.96 -3.77 -1.16
CA ASN A 121 24.41 -3.63 -1.25
C ASN A 121 25.00 -4.54 -2.32
N SER A 122 26.31 -4.44 -2.56
CA SER A 122 27.05 -5.24 -3.56
C SER A 122 26.99 -6.75 -3.32
N ALA A 123 26.72 -7.18 -2.08
CA ALA A 123 26.54 -8.60 -1.73
C ALA A 123 25.10 -9.09 -1.95
N GLY A 124 24.23 -8.28 -2.59
CA GLY A 124 22.82 -8.64 -2.84
C GLY A 124 21.92 -8.56 -1.61
N ARG A 125 22.39 -8.01 -0.48
CA ARG A 125 21.62 -7.91 0.75
C ARG A 125 20.88 -6.57 0.83
N ALA A 126 19.56 -6.60 1.01
CA ALA A 126 18.79 -5.40 1.30
C ALA A 126 19.12 -4.91 2.72
N THR A 127 19.54 -3.64 2.80
CA THR A 127 19.99 -2.98 4.02
C THR A 127 19.02 -1.91 4.49
N HIS A 128 18.05 -1.53 3.64
CA HIS A 128 17.03 -0.52 3.94
C HIS A 128 15.77 -0.79 3.15
N VAL A 129 14.61 -0.37 3.67
CA VAL A 129 13.29 -0.51 3.04
C VAL A 129 12.45 0.74 3.25
N GLY A 130 11.67 1.08 2.23
CA GLY A 130 10.61 2.09 2.25
C GLY A 130 9.36 1.56 1.54
N TYR A 131 8.25 2.28 1.66
CA TYR A 131 6.92 1.83 1.27
C TYR A 131 6.25 2.87 0.37
N ILE A 132 5.84 2.49 -0.85
CA ILE A 132 5.10 3.38 -1.77
C ILE A 132 3.68 3.55 -1.24
N VAL A 133 3.26 4.78 -1.01
CA VAL A 133 1.98 5.08 -0.32
C VAL A 133 0.93 5.78 -1.17
N ASP A 134 1.29 6.28 -2.36
CA ASP A 134 0.36 6.96 -3.26
C ASP A 134 0.78 6.84 -4.74
N THR A 135 -0.08 7.32 -5.63
CA THR A 135 0.13 7.28 -7.09
C THR A 135 1.23 8.22 -7.59
N ASP A 136 1.65 9.20 -6.78
CA ASP A 136 2.78 10.08 -7.07
C ASP A 136 4.13 9.41 -6.72
N LEU A 137 4.07 8.13 -6.30
CA LEU A 137 5.22 7.33 -5.87
C LEU A 137 5.97 7.94 -4.68
N ASN A 138 5.24 8.59 -3.77
CA ASN A 138 5.85 8.98 -2.50
C ASN A 138 6.13 7.75 -1.65
N VAL A 139 7.26 7.81 -0.95
CA VAL A 139 7.76 6.75 -0.06
C VAL A 139 7.65 7.21 1.38
N ILE A 140 7.10 6.37 2.26
CA ILE A 140 7.28 6.52 3.71
C ILE A 140 8.37 5.53 4.15
N GLU A 141 9.34 6.04 4.91
CA GLU A 141 10.48 5.27 5.43
C GLU A 141 10.85 5.74 6.85
N ALA A 142 11.33 4.84 7.70
CA ALA A 142 12.10 5.21 8.88
C ALA A 142 13.54 5.46 8.40
N ARG A 143 13.85 6.73 8.06
CA ARG A 143 15.00 7.13 7.25
C ARG A 143 16.32 7.06 8.00
N GLY A 144 16.29 7.37 9.28
CA GLY A 144 17.48 7.38 10.11
C GLY A 144 17.33 8.28 11.33
N ARG A 145 18.39 8.33 12.13
CA ARG A 145 18.40 8.90 13.47
C ARG A 145 18.14 10.42 13.52
N ASP A 146 18.47 11.13 12.44
CA ASP A 146 18.30 12.59 12.37
C ASP A 146 16.99 13.01 11.69
N ALA A 147 16.23 12.05 11.17
CA ALA A 147 15.05 12.31 10.36
C ALA A 147 13.79 11.58 10.87
N GLY A 148 13.94 10.45 11.60
CA GLY A 148 12.80 9.64 12.03
C GLY A 148 12.01 9.05 10.87
N VAL A 149 10.69 9.01 11.00
CA VAL A 149 9.77 8.54 9.96
C VAL A 149 9.35 9.73 9.09
N VAL A 150 9.60 9.62 7.79
CA VAL A 150 9.33 10.71 6.83
C VAL A 150 8.58 10.21 5.60
N LYS A 151 7.86 11.12 4.94
CA LYS A 151 7.28 10.93 3.62
C LYS A 151 8.06 11.80 2.62
N LEU A 152 8.59 11.19 1.58
CA LEU A 152 9.40 11.87 0.55
C LEU A 152 9.02 11.32 -0.84
N PRO A 153 9.23 12.08 -1.92
CA PRO A 153 9.11 11.52 -3.26
C PRO A 153 10.14 10.40 -3.46
N LEU A 154 9.88 9.47 -4.37
CA LEU A 154 10.78 8.36 -4.69
C LEU A 154 12.22 8.82 -4.97
N SER A 155 12.40 10.01 -5.56
CA SER A 155 13.70 10.65 -5.81
C SER A 155 14.39 11.19 -4.55
N GLY A 156 13.70 11.27 -3.42
CA GLY A 156 14.25 11.79 -2.15
C GLY A 156 15.25 10.85 -1.48
N ASN A 157 15.46 9.64 -2.02
CA ASN A 157 16.46 8.68 -1.55
C ASN A 157 17.00 7.84 -2.73
N THR A 158 18.15 7.17 -2.54
CA THR A 158 18.77 6.31 -3.55
C THR A 158 18.24 4.88 -3.44
N TRP A 159 17.15 4.58 -4.13
CA TRP A 159 16.59 3.25 -4.22
C TRP A 159 17.13 2.51 -5.43
N ASN A 160 17.60 1.28 -5.27
CA ASN A 160 18.21 0.47 -6.34
C ASN A 160 17.56 -0.91 -6.54
N ALA A 161 16.54 -1.24 -5.75
CA ALA A 161 15.76 -2.45 -5.93
C ALA A 161 14.30 -2.22 -5.53
N PHE A 162 13.39 -2.92 -6.20
CA PHE A 162 11.95 -2.74 -6.08
C PHE A 162 11.25 -4.09 -5.98
N GLY A 163 10.21 -4.18 -5.17
CA GLY A 163 9.53 -5.44 -4.94
C GLY A 163 8.06 -5.29 -4.66
N ARG A 164 7.26 -6.19 -5.25
CA ARG A 164 5.84 -6.31 -4.97
C ARG A 164 5.60 -7.34 -3.88
N PRO A 165 5.12 -6.93 -2.70
CA PRO A 165 4.86 -7.86 -1.62
C PRO A 165 3.60 -8.69 -1.90
N PRO A 166 3.50 -9.94 -1.40
CA PRO A 166 2.33 -10.81 -1.58
C PRO A 166 1.21 -10.51 -0.55
N PHE A 167 1.16 -9.30 0.01
CA PHE A 167 0.27 -8.98 1.13
C PHE A 167 -1.06 -8.36 0.69
N TRP A 168 -1.11 -7.81 -0.52
CA TRP A 168 -2.25 -7.04 -1.02
C TRP A 168 -2.87 -7.72 -2.23
N THR A 169 -4.19 -7.69 -2.29
CA THR A 169 -4.93 -8.09 -3.50
C THR A 169 -4.90 -6.97 -4.54
N GLU A 170 -5.08 -7.32 -5.82
CA GLU A 170 -5.19 -6.35 -6.89
C GLU A 170 -6.34 -5.35 -6.68
N ALA A 171 -7.44 -5.78 -6.04
CA ALA A 171 -8.56 -4.91 -5.69
C ALA A 171 -8.18 -3.88 -4.63
N GLU A 172 -7.46 -4.28 -3.57
CA GLU A 172 -6.98 -3.36 -2.53
C GLU A 172 -6.04 -2.30 -3.10
N VAL A 173 -5.12 -2.71 -3.97
CA VAL A 173 -4.20 -1.78 -4.64
C VAL A 173 -4.98 -0.82 -5.54
N ALA A 174 -5.91 -1.34 -6.36
CA ALA A 174 -6.72 -0.54 -7.26
C ALA A 174 -7.58 0.50 -6.50
N GLU A 175 -8.13 0.13 -5.35
CA GLU A 175 -8.87 1.07 -4.48
C GLU A 175 -7.95 2.19 -3.96
N CYS A 176 -6.76 1.85 -3.48
CA CYS A 176 -5.77 2.85 -3.04
C CYS A 176 -5.28 3.76 -4.18
N GLU A 177 -5.33 3.28 -5.43
CA GLU A 177 -5.06 4.06 -6.64
C GLU A 177 -6.29 4.85 -7.13
N GLY A 178 -7.40 4.86 -6.38
CA GLY A 178 -8.65 5.55 -6.74
C GLY A 178 -9.39 4.92 -7.92
N LYS A 179 -9.12 3.65 -8.24
CA LYS A 179 -9.81 2.93 -9.31
C LYS A 179 -11.14 2.36 -8.81
N PHE A 180 -12.11 2.28 -9.72
CA PHE A 180 -13.43 1.74 -9.37
C PHE A 180 -13.38 0.23 -9.15
N ILE A 181 -13.92 -0.24 -8.01
CA ILE A 181 -14.01 -1.65 -7.63
C ILE A 181 -15.46 -2.12 -7.75
N PHE A 182 -15.68 -3.19 -8.52
CA PHE A 182 -16.97 -3.85 -8.60
C PHE A 182 -17.10 -4.86 -7.45
N THR A 183 -18.22 -4.82 -6.72
CA THR A 183 -18.45 -5.66 -5.54
C THR A 183 -19.64 -6.62 -5.71
N ARG A 184 -20.30 -6.59 -6.86
CA ARG A 184 -21.46 -7.45 -7.17
C ARG A 184 -21.53 -7.77 -8.66
N VAL A 185 -22.10 -8.93 -9.00
CA VAL A 185 -22.44 -9.27 -10.37
C VAL A 185 -23.53 -8.32 -10.88
N LEU A 186 -23.25 -7.59 -11.97
CA LEU A 186 -24.21 -6.73 -12.62
C LEU A 186 -25.05 -7.52 -13.62
N LYS A 187 -26.36 -7.46 -13.46
CA LYS A 187 -27.36 -8.18 -14.28
C LYS A 187 -28.60 -7.33 -14.45
N TRP A 188 -29.54 -7.80 -15.25
CA TRP A 188 -30.85 -7.16 -15.42
C TRP A 188 -31.45 -6.76 -14.08
N GLY A 189 -31.93 -5.51 -14.00
CA GLY A 189 -32.54 -4.91 -12.81
C GLY A 189 -31.55 -4.28 -11.84
N CYS A 190 -30.23 -4.43 -12.01
CA CYS A 190 -29.28 -3.68 -11.19
C CYS A 190 -29.36 -2.18 -11.48
N VAL A 191 -29.24 -1.38 -10.42
CA VAL A 191 -29.21 0.09 -10.47
C VAL A 191 -28.05 0.58 -9.60
N GLY A 192 -27.20 1.47 -10.13
CA GLY A 192 -26.09 2.02 -9.38
C GLY A 192 -25.01 2.67 -10.24
N ASP A 193 -24.04 3.28 -9.57
CA ASP A 193 -22.87 3.90 -10.23
C ASP A 193 -21.96 2.85 -10.85
N ASP A 194 -21.96 1.64 -10.32
CA ASP A 194 -21.32 0.47 -10.89
C ASP A 194 -21.86 0.10 -12.30
N VAL A 195 -23.14 0.33 -12.54
CA VAL A 195 -23.72 0.18 -13.89
C VAL A 195 -23.22 1.27 -14.84
N CYS A 196 -23.09 2.51 -14.35
CA CYS A 196 -22.51 3.60 -15.13
C CYS A 196 -21.05 3.31 -15.48
N GLU A 197 -20.26 2.83 -14.51
CA GLU A 197 -18.85 2.46 -14.72
C GLU A 197 -18.70 1.29 -15.70
N LEU A 198 -19.55 0.27 -15.61
CA LEU A 198 -19.60 -0.82 -16.60
C LEU A 198 -19.82 -0.28 -18.02
N LYS A 199 -20.77 0.63 -18.21
CA LYS A 199 -21.07 1.22 -19.52
C LYS A 199 -19.90 2.03 -20.07
N LYS A 200 -19.23 2.83 -19.23
CA LYS A 200 -18.01 3.55 -19.62
C LYS A 200 -16.90 2.59 -20.06
N ARG A 201 -16.73 1.47 -19.36
CA ARG A 201 -15.73 0.46 -19.74
C ARG A 201 -16.09 -0.26 -21.03
N LEU A 202 -17.36 -0.59 -21.25
CA LEU A 202 -17.82 -1.13 -22.54
C LEU A 202 -17.53 -0.15 -23.68
N GLU A 203 -17.81 1.14 -23.50
CA GLU A 203 -17.53 2.19 -24.49
C GLU A 203 -16.03 2.30 -24.77
N LYS A 204 -15.19 2.36 -23.74
CA LYS A 204 -13.72 2.39 -23.87
C LYS A 204 -13.16 1.18 -24.64
N ASN A 205 -13.82 0.02 -24.55
CA ASN A 205 -13.46 -1.21 -25.26
C ASN A 205 -14.10 -1.33 -26.65
N GLY A 206 -14.72 -0.26 -27.18
CA GLY A 206 -15.32 -0.24 -28.52
C GLY A 206 -16.76 -0.74 -28.59
N PHE A 207 -17.42 -0.99 -27.43
CA PHE A 207 -18.80 -1.46 -27.35
C PHE A 207 -19.74 -0.36 -26.84
N GLY A 208 -19.58 0.86 -27.34
CA GLY A 208 -20.33 2.05 -26.95
C GLY A 208 -21.79 2.08 -27.41
N GLY A 209 -22.38 3.29 -27.38
CA GLY A 209 -23.79 3.54 -27.75
C GLY A 209 -24.76 3.36 -26.57
N LEU A 210 -24.26 3.30 -25.33
CA LEU A 210 -25.05 3.30 -24.11
C LEU A 210 -25.02 4.68 -23.44
N ASN A 211 -26.13 5.09 -22.83
CA ASN A 211 -26.12 6.27 -21.97
C ASN A 211 -25.36 5.93 -20.67
N VAL A 212 -24.09 6.39 -20.58
CA VAL A 212 -23.19 6.12 -19.45
C VAL A 212 -23.60 6.82 -18.14
N LYS A 213 -24.50 7.82 -18.21
CA LYS A 213 -25.06 8.48 -17.02
C LYS A 213 -26.30 7.76 -16.48
N ASN A 214 -26.91 6.88 -17.26
CA ASN A 214 -28.07 6.11 -16.83
C ASN A 214 -27.62 4.94 -15.95
N ARG A 215 -28.06 4.94 -14.69
CA ARG A 215 -27.68 3.98 -13.66
C ARG A 215 -28.32 2.58 -13.81
N ASN A 216 -29.22 2.39 -14.78
CA ASN A 216 -30.01 1.16 -14.91
C ASN A 216 -29.36 0.14 -15.84
N PHE A 217 -29.31 -1.12 -15.40
CA PHE A 217 -28.91 -2.27 -16.21
C PHE A 217 -30.15 -2.95 -16.80
N PHE A 218 -30.60 -2.48 -17.97
CA PHE A 218 -31.74 -3.06 -18.68
C PHE A 218 -31.36 -3.63 -20.05
N GLY A 219 -32.32 -3.81 -20.96
CA GLY A 219 -32.20 -4.53 -22.22
C GLY A 219 -31.01 -4.12 -23.07
N SER A 220 -30.83 -2.82 -23.30
CA SER A 220 -29.70 -2.30 -24.09
C SER A 220 -28.34 -2.64 -23.46
N THR A 221 -28.20 -2.45 -22.15
CA THR A 221 -26.98 -2.79 -21.42
C THR A 221 -26.70 -4.30 -21.45
N ARG A 222 -27.75 -5.13 -21.20
CA ARG A 222 -27.63 -6.59 -21.26
C ARG A 222 -27.21 -7.06 -22.66
N SER A 223 -27.85 -6.52 -23.71
CA SER A 223 -27.51 -6.86 -25.08
C SER A 223 -26.06 -6.51 -25.41
N LYS A 224 -25.59 -5.34 -24.99
CA LYS A 224 -24.22 -4.91 -25.21
C LYS A 224 -23.22 -5.80 -24.45
N VAL A 225 -23.51 -6.19 -23.20
CA VAL A 225 -22.68 -7.15 -22.44
C VAL A 225 -22.59 -8.49 -23.18
N LYS A 226 -23.70 -9.02 -23.73
CA LYS A 226 -23.68 -10.27 -24.52
C LYS A 226 -22.82 -10.14 -25.79
N VAL A 227 -22.91 -9.00 -26.50
CA VAL A 227 -22.07 -8.75 -27.67
C VAL A 227 -20.59 -8.74 -27.29
N TYR A 228 -20.24 -8.03 -26.20
CA TYR A 228 -18.89 -8.01 -25.66
C TYR A 228 -18.40 -9.41 -25.28
N GLN A 229 -19.20 -10.15 -24.51
CA GLN A 229 -18.86 -11.53 -24.07
C GLN A 229 -18.59 -12.45 -25.28
N ARG A 230 -19.42 -12.37 -26.32
CA ARG A 230 -19.20 -13.16 -27.55
C ARG A 230 -17.90 -12.78 -28.25
N ALA A 231 -17.62 -11.48 -28.38
CA ALA A 231 -16.40 -10.99 -29.01
C ALA A 231 -15.12 -11.37 -28.25
N LYS A 232 -15.23 -11.60 -26.94
CA LYS A 232 -14.11 -11.97 -26.06
C LYS A 232 -14.07 -13.45 -25.67
N GLY A 233 -14.90 -14.30 -26.28
CA GLY A 233 -14.93 -15.74 -26.00
C GLY A 233 -15.40 -16.09 -24.58
N LEU A 234 -16.15 -15.20 -23.93
CA LEU A 234 -16.70 -15.42 -22.58
C LEU A 234 -18.07 -16.11 -22.66
N ALA A 235 -18.54 -16.64 -21.54
CA ALA A 235 -19.91 -17.14 -21.40
C ALA A 235 -20.92 -16.02 -21.70
N VAL A 236 -21.79 -16.23 -22.71
CA VAL A 236 -22.73 -15.20 -23.22
C VAL A 236 -24.04 -15.20 -22.42
N ASP A 237 -23.94 -14.93 -21.11
CA ASP A 237 -25.09 -14.90 -20.19
C ASP A 237 -25.72 -13.53 -20.02
N GLY A 238 -25.04 -12.48 -20.46
CA GLY A 238 -25.46 -11.08 -20.30
C GLY A 238 -25.38 -10.56 -18.88
N LYS A 239 -24.50 -11.16 -18.05
CA LYS A 239 -24.15 -10.70 -16.70
C LYS A 239 -22.72 -10.23 -16.68
N ALA A 240 -22.43 -9.10 -16.06
CA ALA A 240 -21.06 -8.65 -15.84
C ALA A 240 -20.59 -9.11 -14.46
N GLY A 241 -20.08 -10.33 -14.41
CA GLY A 241 -19.43 -10.92 -13.24
C GLY A 241 -17.90 -10.77 -13.28
N PRO A 242 -17.16 -11.39 -12.34
CA PRO A 242 -15.71 -11.24 -12.21
C PRO A 242 -14.93 -11.39 -13.51
N LYS A 243 -15.20 -12.44 -14.31
CA LYS A 243 -14.52 -12.68 -15.60
C LYS A 243 -14.78 -11.58 -16.62
N THR A 244 -16.04 -11.14 -16.75
CA THR A 244 -16.41 -10.06 -17.69
C THR A 244 -15.83 -8.72 -17.25
N ILE A 245 -15.84 -8.44 -15.94
CA ILE A 245 -15.26 -7.21 -15.39
C ILE A 245 -13.73 -7.19 -15.59
N ALA A 246 -13.06 -8.29 -15.30
CA ALA A 246 -11.61 -8.40 -15.51
C ALA A 246 -11.22 -8.18 -16.97
N GLU A 247 -11.94 -8.80 -17.91
CA GLU A 247 -11.71 -8.64 -19.36
C GLU A 247 -11.96 -7.19 -19.82
N LEU A 248 -12.88 -6.46 -19.17
CA LEU A 248 -13.08 -5.03 -19.38
C LEU A 248 -11.99 -4.15 -18.71
N GLY A 249 -10.95 -4.74 -18.13
CA GLY A 249 -9.91 -4.02 -17.39
C GLY A 249 -10.41 -3.45 -16.06
N GLY A 250 -11.48 -4.02 -15.50
CA GLY A 250 -12.03 -3.63 -14.19
C GLY A 250 -11.49 -4.50 -13.06
N PHE A 251 -11.71 -4.02 -11.84
CA PHE A 251 -11.35 -4.73 -10.61
C PHE A 251 -12.62 -5.22 -9.92
N TYR A 252 -12.58 -6.45 -9.42
CA TYR A 252 -13.71 -7.09 -8.75
C TYR A 252 -13.25 -7.63 -7.39
N GLN A 253 -14.01 -7.33 -6.32
CA GLN A 253 -13.76 -7.80 -4.95
C GLN A 253 -14.80 -8.83 -4.52
#